data_1927b558373c8ef61a72a94ae8769d2b
#
_entry.id   1927b558373c8ef61a72a94ae8769d2b
#
_cell.length_a   1.000
_cell.length_b   1.000
_cell.length_c   1.000
_cell.angle_alpha   90.00
_cell.angle_beta   90.00
_cell.angle_gamma   90.00
#
_symmetry.space_group_name_H-M   'P 1'
#
loop_
_entity.id
_entity.type
_entity.pdbx_description
1 polymer ?
#
loop_
_entity_poly.entity_id
_entity_poly.type
_entity_poly.pdbx_seq_one_letter_code
_entity_poly.pdbx_strand_id
1 'polypeptide(L)'
;MKIIQTLLVLLGGLFPFILNAGTTEDIYFSHIGMEDGLSHSTIFAINQDKEGNLWFATYDGVNKYDGYNFTVYRHEYTNPNSIASDITRCIAIDDSDQIWVGTREGLSFYNRRKNSFSNYYYKKNGINVPINSIAPIKENWLMLGTAEGILLFDIKKECFLNDTLPSLHLLKPTVLVRQGEYIYIGAEDGVYTYTLSGGKLERLVSMPAGIRIHAILCQMFSRIWMATEGDGLFMYDAKTKELKNYRYESEQSGLNSNYVRSLELDTENRLWVGTYSGLNIYKEATDNFSSIKSSEIQEGSLSQNSVRSIFKDSQGGMWLGTYWGGLNYYHPLCNRFQRIKHVPFLNSLSNNVVSCIVEDSEHNLWI
;
A
#
# COMPACT_ATOMS: atom_id res chain seq x y z
N MET A 1 28.51 46.04 65.93
CA MET A 1 28.89 45.96 64.53
C MET A 1 28.89 44.48 64.17
N LYS A 2 27.75 43.95 63.71
CA LYS A 2 27.60 42.55 63.34
C LYS A 2 27.22 42.49 61.86
N ILE A 3 28.10 41.88 61.06
CA ILE A 3 27.93 41.68 59.66
C ILE A 3 27.03 40.45 59.50
N ILE A 4 25.88 40.61 58.87
CA ILE A 4 24.99 39.52 58.51
C ILE A 4 25.36 39.11 57.08
N GLN A 5 25.98 37.92 56.94
CA GLN A 5 26.17 37.25 55.65
C GLN A 5 24.86 36.58 55.28
N THR A 6 24.24 37.08 54.25
CA THR A 6 23.08 36.43 53.65
C THR A 6 23.58 35.34 52.65
N LEU A 7 23.39 34.08 53.04
CA LEU A 7 23.66 32.94 52.19
C LEU A 7 22.51 32.75 51.20
N LEU A 8 22.76 33.05 49.92
CA LEU A 8 21.80 32.80 48.84
C LEU A 8 21.95 31.30 48.49
N VAL A 9 20.99 30.48 48.90
CA VAL A 9 20.87 29.09 48.47
C VAL A 9 20.18 29.09 47.11
N LEU A 10 20.93 28.89 46.04
CA LEU A 10 20.44 28.58 44.72
C LEU A 10 19.90 27.12 44.74
N LEU A 11 18.57 27.00 44.93
CA LEU A 11 17.85 25.76 44.63
C LEU A 11 17.83 25.58 43.11
N GLY A 12 18.83 24.95 42.58
CA GLY A 12 18.78 24.39 41.24
C GLY A 12 17.76 23.27 41.21
N GLY A 13 16.55 23.59 40.76
CA GLY A 13 15.53 22.59 40.48
C GLY A 13 16.08 21.63 39.42
N LEU A 14 16.47 20.44 39.83
CA LEU A 14 16.56 19.28 38.94
C LEU A 14 15.13 18.97 38.44
N PHE A 15 14.76 19.61 37.34
CA PHE A 15 13.70 19.06 36.51
C PHE A 15 14.25 17.76 35.94
N PRO A 16 13.67 16.60 36.26
CA PRO A 16 13.93 15.43 35.45
C PRO A 16 13.41 15.78 34.05
N PHE A 17 14.33 15.98 33.12
CA PHE A 17 14.00 15.80 31.72
C PHE A 17 13.55 14.35 31.60
N ILE A 18 12.24 14.11 31.76
CA ILE A 18 11.62 12.94 31.20
C ILE A 18 11.77 13.16 29.70
N LEU A 19 12.85 12.63 29.14
CA LEU A 19 12.87 12.24 27.76
C LEU A 19 11.68 11.29 27.58
N ASN A 20 10.54 11.87 27.24
CA ASN A 20 9.52 11.14 26.51
C ASN A 20 10.20 10.78 25.17
N ALA A 21 11.02 9.74 25.20
CA ALA A 21 11.27 8.90 24.05
C ALA A 21 9.91 8.28 23.74
N GLY A 22 9.04 9.05 23.10
CA GLY A 22 8.08 8.49 22.20
C GLY A 22 8.94 7.72 21.22
N THR A 23 9.02 6.41 21.42
CA THR A 23 9.64 5.50 20.48
C THR A 23 8.88 5.69 19.17
N THR A 24 9.35 6.60 18.33
CA THR A 24 9.20 6.44 16.91
C THR A 24 9.92 5.12 16.66
N GLU A 25 9.15 4.03 16.51
CA GLU A 25 9.73 2.79 16.03
C GLU A 25 10.51 3.19 14.79
N ASP A 26 11.82 3.03 14.83
CA ASP A 26 12.70 3.31 13.70
C ASP A 26 12.36 2.26 12.64
N ILE A 27 11.45 2.62 11.75
CA ILE A 27 11.05 1.76 10.64
C ILE A 27 12.22 1.74 9.67
N TYR A 28 12.80 0.56 9.51
CA TYR A 28 13.90 0.31 8.59
C TYR A 28 13.42 -0.52 7.41
N PHE A 29 13.55 0.01 6.19
CA PHE A 29 13.21 -0.68 4.96
C PHE A 29 14.42 -1.35 4.33
N SER A 30 14.26 -2.60 3.92
CA SER A 30 15.11 -3.24 2.92
C SER A 30 14.60 -2.86 1.53
N HIS A 31 15.51 -2.60 0.59
CA HIS A 31 15.17 -2.23 -0.77
C HIS A 31 15.39 -3.42 -1.71
N ILE A 32 14.50 -3.56 -2.69
CA ILE A 32 14.61 -4.56 -3.75
C ILE A 32 14.35 -3.84 -5.07
N GLY A 33 15.33 -3.86 -5.95
CA GLY A 33 15.35 -3.13 -7.20
C GLY A 33 15.50 -3.99 -8.46
N MET A 34 15.78 -3.34 -9.57
CA MET A 34 16.01 -4.03 -10.84
C MET A 34 17.31 -4.83 -10.83
N GLU A 35 18.27 -4.45 -10.02
CA GLU A 35 19.53 -5.16 -9.75
C GLU A 35 19.30 -6.51 -9.06
N ASP A 36 18.17 -6.68 -8.36
CA ASP A 36 17.77 -7.92 -7.69
C ASP A 36 16.90 -8.81 -8.60
N GLY A 37 16.61 -8.36 -9.84
CA GLY A 37 15.83 -9.12 -10.82
C GLY A 37 14.39 -8.63 -11.04
N LEU A 38 13.98 -7.55 -10.37
CA LEU A 38 12.69 -6.90 -10.63
C LEU A 38 12.67 -6.30 -12.04
N SER A 39 11.60 -6.50 -12.82
CA SER A 39 11.54 -6.06 -14.22
C SER A 39 11.50 -4.55 -14.40
N HIS A 40 10.87 -3.84 -13.46
CA HIS A 40 10.69 -2.37 -13.52
C HIS A 40 10.52 -1.79 -12.13
N SER A 41 11.05 -0.58 -11.93
CA SER A 41 11.01 0.11 -10.62
C SER A 41 9.64 0.69 -10.23
N THR A 42 8.66 0.73 -11.15
CA THR A 42 7.29 1.18 -10.85
C THR A 42 6.39 0.01 -10.52
N ILE A 43 5.83 0.00 -9.31
CA ILE A 43 4.96 -1.08 -8.82
C ILE A 43 3.53 -0.57 -8.67
N PHE A 44 2.61 -1.12 -9.46
CA PHE A 44 1.19 -0.73 -9.44
C PHE A 44 0.36 -1.46 -8.41
N ALA A 45 0.60 -2.77 -8.26
CA ALA A 45 -0.12 -3.63 -7.33
C ALA A 45 0.80 -4.73 -6.81
N ILE A 46 0.51 -5.19 -5.60
CA ILE A 46 1.20 -6.29 -4.93
C ILE A 46 0.13 -7.24 -4.41
N ASN A 47 0.33 -8.54 -4.56
CA ASN A 47 -0.52 -9.56 -3.96
C ASN A 47 0.30 -10.80 -3.63
N GLN A 48 -0.24 -11.69 -2.78
CA GLN A 48 0.42 -12.92 -2.36
C GLN A 48 -0.48 -14.12 -2.59
N ASP A 49 0.04 -15.19 -3.21
CA ASP A 49 -0.66 -16.44 -3.38
C ASP A 49 -0.57 -17.33 -2.13
N LYS A 50 -1.37 -18.41 -2.10
CA LYS A 50 -1.39 -19.34 -0.95
C LYS A 50 -0.11 -20.14 -0.76
N GLU A 51 0.75 -20.20 -1.79
CA GLU A 51 2.09 -20.79 -1.70
C GLU A 51 3.10 -19.83 -1.06
N GLY A 52 2.71 -18.56 -0.84
CA GLY A 52 3.54 -17.51 -0.27
C GLY A 52 4.31 -16.69 -1.30
N ASN A 53 4.18 -16.99 -2.61
CA ASN A 53 4.82 -16.16 -3.62
C ASN A 53 4.15 -14.80 -3.72
N LEU A 54 4.96 -13.76 -3.88
CA LEU A 54 4.50 -12.42 -4.12
C LEU A 54 4.42 -12.14 -5.62
N TRP A 55 3.39 -11.39 -6.00
CA TRP A 55 3.11 -11.03 -7.38
C TRP A 55 3.07 -9.51 -7.49
N PHE A 56 3.86 -8.96 -8.42
CA PHE A 56 4.00 -7.52 -8.60
C PHE A 56 3.58 -7.13 -10.02
N ALA A 57 2.59 -6.23 -10.12
CA ALA A 57 2.22 -5.60 -11.38
C ALA A 57 3.13 -4.40 -11.64
N THR A 58 3.74 -4.34 -12.83
CA THR A 58 4.69 -3.29 -13.19
C THR A 58 4.39 -2.69 -14.58
N TYR A 59 5.19 -1.73 -15.05
CA TYR A 59 5.16 -1.27 -16.43
C TYR A 59 5.80 -2.25 -17.42
N ASP A 60 6.55 -3.24 -16.92
CA ASP A 60 7.28 -4.19 -17.75
C ASP A 60 6.94 -5.63 -17.33
N GLY A 61 5.66 -5.97 -17.46
CA GLY A 61 5.12 -7.28 -17.17
C GLY A 61 4.74 -7.49 -15.70
N VAL A 62 4.51 -8.76 -15.37
CA VAL A 62 4.24 -9.25 -14.02
C VAL A 62 5.44 -9.98 -13.49
N ASN A 63 5.80 -9.73 -12.25
CA ASN A 63 6.88 -10.40 -11.54
C ASN A 63 6.31 -11.32 -10.47
N LYS A 64 6.77 -12.56 -10.44
CA LYS A 64 6.56 -13.50 -9.34
C LYS A 64 7.86 -13.58 -8.54
N TYR A 65 7.76 -13.47 -7.21
CA TYR A 65 8.89 -13.55 -6.29
C TYR A 65 8.65 -14.66 -5.26
N ASP A 66 9.57 -15.60 -5.17
CA ASP A 66 9.50 -16.77 -4.30
C ASP A 66 10.20 -16.58 -2.93
N GLY A 67 10.67 -15.37 -2.66
CA GLY A 67 11.49 -15.03 -1.50
C GLY A 67 12.99 -14.95 -1.82
N TYR A 68 13.42 -15.46 -2.98
CA TYR A 68 14.82 -15.47 -3.42
C TYR A 68 14.99 -14.94 -4.83
N ASN A 69 14.13 -15.37 -5.76
CA ASN A 69 14.28 -15.09 -7.19
C ASN A 69 13.02 -14.47 -7.78
N PHE A 70 13.22 -13.62 -8.77
CA PHE A 70 12.17 -13.11 -9.62
C PHE A 70 11.99 -13.96 -10.87
N THR A 71 10.74 -14.31 -11.17
CA THR A 71 10.32 -14.80 -12.49
C THR A 71 9.52 -13.71 -13.15
N VAL A 72 9.98 -13.22 -14.29
CA VAL A 72 9.34 -12.11 -15.02
C VAL A 72 8.54 -12.65 -16.20
N TYR A 73 7.28 -12.23 -16.30
CA TYR A 73 6.38 -12.58 -17.40
C TYR A 73 6.09 -11.32 -18.23
N ARG A 74 6.55 -11.30 -19.48
CA ARG A 74 6.36 -10.22 -20.45
C ARG A 74 5.45 -10.64 -21.58
N HIS A 75 4.89 -9.65 -22.26
CA HIS A 75 4.16 -9.88 -23.51
C HIS A 75 5.13 -10.24 -24.65
N GLU A 76 4.80 -11.31 -25.37
CA GLU A 76 5.53 -11.78 -26.54
C GLU A 76 4.58 -11.85 -27.73
N TYR A 77 4.80 -11.04 -28.76
CA TYR A 77 3.90 -10.94 -29.92
C TYR A 77 3.71 -12.28 -30.66
N THR A 78 4.69 -13.16 -30.61
CA THR A 78 4.66 -14.47 -31.27
C THR A 78 4.11 -15.57 -30.37
N ASN A 79 3.91 -15.31 -29.09
CA ASN A 79 3.46 -16.29 -28.10
C ASN A 79 2.08 -15.91 -27.55
N PRO A 80 1.00 -16.53 -28.04
CA PRO A 80 -0.36 -16.23 -27.57
C PRO A 80 -0.59 -16.61 -26.11
N ASN A 81 0.30 -17.38 -25.49
CA ASN A 81 0.25 -17.79 -24.11
C ASN A 81 1.12 -16.91 -23.19
N SER A 82 1.71 -15.84 -23.70
CA SER A 82 2.29 -14.77 -22.88
C SER A 82 1.20 -13.88 -22.28
N ILE A 83 1.54 -12.99 -21.35
CA ILE A 83 0.59 -12.02 -20.79
C ILE A 83 0.06 -11.05 -21.85
N ALA A 84 -1.15 -10.53 -21.71
CA ALA A 84 -1.82 -9.70 -22.73
C ALA A 84 -1.09 -8.38 -23.04
N SER A 85 -0.38 -7.82 -22.07
CA SER A 85 0.39 -6.56 -22.21
C SER A 85 1.45 -6.46 -21.11
N ASP A 86 2.57 -5.81 -21.39
CA ASP A 86 3.60 -5.49 -20.39
C ASP A 86 3.11 -4.45 -19.36
N ILE A 87 2.17 -3.60 -19.76
CA ILE A 87 1.59 -2.62 -18.83
C ILE A 87 0.51 -3.32 -18.00
N THR A 88 0.90 -3.79 -16.83
CA THR A 88 0.01 -4.42 -15.86
C THR A 88 -0.43 -3.40 -14.81
N ARG A 89 -1.68 -3.48 -14.35
CA ARG A 89 -2.28 -2.45 -13.49
C ARG A 89 -2.75 -2.95 -12.15
N CYS A 90 -3.33 -4.14 -12.13
CA CYS A 90 -3.87 -4.76 -10.93
C CYS A 90 -3.68 -6.27 -10.96
N ILE A 91 -3.64 -6.86 -9.79
CA ILE A 91 -3.58 -8.32 -9.58
C ILE A 91 -4.68 -8.66 -8.58
N ALA A 92 -5.43 -9.70 -8.87
CA ALA A 92 -6.36 -10.28 -7.92
C ALA A 92 -6.11 -11.79 -7.80
N ILE A 93 -6.25 -12.30 -6.61
CA ILE A 93 -6.19 -13.73 -6.32
C ILE A 93 -7.55 -14.11 -5.76
N ASP A 94 -8.20 -15.08 -6.40
CA ASP A 94 -9.53 -15.51 -6.00
C ASP A 94 -9.50 -16.55 -4.87
N ASP A 95 -10.67 -16.95 -4.39
CA ASP A 95 -10.81 -17.91 -3.29
C ASP A 95 -10.21 -19.29 -3.63
N SER A 96 -10.08 -19.61 -4.92
CA SER A 96 -9.46 -20.83 -5.45
C SER A 96 -7.96 -20.69 -5.70
N ASP A 97 -7.34 -19.60 -5.28
CA ASP A 97 -5.93 -19.26 -5.50
C ASP A 97 -5.55 -19.09 -6.98
N GLN A 98 -6.51 -18.68 -7.80
CA GLN A 98 -6.29 -18.36 -9.19
C GLN A 98 -5.83 -16.91 -9.33
N ILE A 99 -4.81 -16.68 -10.16
CA ILE A 99 -4.17 -15.37 -10.30
C ILE A 99 -4.68 -14.71 -11.56
N TRP A 100 -5.28 -13.54 -11.38
CA TRP A 100 -5.85 -12.70 -12.41
C TRP A 100 -5.10 -11.39 -12.49
N VAL A 101 -4.71 -10.99 -13.67
CA VAL A 101 -3.95 -9.77 -13.93
C VAL A 101 -4.74 -8.87 -14.87
N GLY A 102 -5.04 -7.67 -14.41
CA GLY A 102 -5.59 -6.61 -15.24
C GLY A 102 -4.47 -5.87 -15.96
N THR A 103 -4.55 -5.82 -17.27
CA THR A 103 -3.56 -5.19 -18.12
C THR A 103 -4.16 -4.05 -18.93
N ARG A 104 -3.32 -3.31 -19.65
CA ARG A 104 -3.75 -2.27 -20.60
C ARG A 104 -4.60 -2.84 -21.74
N GLU A 105 -4.36 -4.10 -22.13
CA GLU A 105 -5.03 -4.71 -23.29
C GLU A 105 -6.16 -5.65 -22.91
N GLY A 106 -6.33 -6.03 -21.62
CA GLY A 106 -7.39 -6.91 -21.18
C GLY A 106 -7.08 -7.65 -19.88
N LEU A 107 -7.78 -8.76 -19.69
CA LEU A 107 -7.66 -9.64 -18.54
C LEU A 107 -6.77 -10.84 -18.88
N SER A 108 -5.78 -11.14 -18.03
CA SER A 108 -4.93 -12.31 -18.15
C SER A 108 -5.10 -13.23 -16.94
N PHE A 109 -5.23 -14.52 -17.19
CA PHE A 109 -5.28 -15.60 -16.20
C PHE A 109 -3.98 -16.39 -16.21
N TYR A 110 -3.33 -16.53 -15.07
CA TYR A 110 -2.10 -17.33 -14.95
C TYR A 110 -2.42 -18.80 -14.73
N ASN A 111 -2.01 -19.64 -15.66
CA ASN A 111 -2.10 -21.08 -15.56
C ASN A 111 -0.84 -21.67 -14.91
N ARG A 112 -0.93 -22.01 -13.61
CA ARG A 112 0.20 -22.55 -12.83
C ARG A 112 0.79 -23.82 -13.45
N ARG A 113 -0.06 -24.72 -13.97
CA ARG A 113 0.41 -26.01 -14.52
C ARG A 113 1.22 -25.85 -15.79
N LYS A 114 0.88 -24.88 -16.62
CA LYS A 114 1.54 -24.60 -17.90
C LYS A 114 2.59 -23.51 -17.79
N ASN A 115 2.67 -22.81 -16.65
CA ASN A 115 3.50 -21.62 -16.46
C ASN A 115 3.29 -20.59 -17.59
N SER A 116 2.04 -20.29 -17.91
CA SER A 116 1.65 -19.45 -19.05
C SER A 116 0.35 -18.71 -18.77
N PHE A 117 -0.06 -17.83 -19.67
CA PHE A 117 -1.27 -17.05 -19.53
C PHE A 117 -2.35 -17.44 -20.55
N SER A 118 -3.61 -17.31 -20.16
CA SER A 118 -4.78 -17.23 -21.03
C SER A 118 -5.29 -15.79 -21.00
N ASN A 119 -5.57 -15.22 -22.17
CA ASN A 119 -5.92 -13.82 -22.30
C ASN A 119 -7.33 -13.62 -22.81
N TYR A 120 -8.06 -12.66 -22.21
CA TYR A 120 -9.45 -12.34 -22.51
C TYR A 120 -9.57 -10.84 -22.80
N TYR A 121 -10.14 -10.50 -23.96
CA TYR A 121 -10.21 -9.13 -24.47
C TYR A 121 -11.66 -8.67 -24.58
N TYR A 122 -11.99 -7.59 -23.87
CA TYR A 122 -13.25 -6.87 -24.09
C TYR A 122 -12.96 -5.68 -25.00
N LYS A 123 -13.74 -5.57 -26.10
CA LYS A 123 -13.56 -4.49 -27.08
C LYS A 123 -14.76 -3.55 -27.09
N LYS A 124 -14.49 -2.25 -27.07
CA LYS A 124 -15.46 -1.20 -27.34
C LYS A 124 -15.01 -0.41 -28.55
N ASN A 125 -15.86 -0.31 -29.57
CA ASN A 125 -15.53 0.35 -30.84
C ASN A 125 -14.24 -0.19 -31.50
N GLY A 126 -13.99 -1.51 -31.38
CA GLY A 126 -12.80 -2.16 -31.93
C GLY A 126 -11.52 -2.02 -31.11
N ILE A 127 -11.52 -1.23 -30.02
CA ILE A 127 -10.38 -0.98 -29.15
C ILE A 127 -10.48 -1.83 -27.89
N ASN A 128 -9.39 -2.44 -27.48
CA ASN A 128 -9.30 -3.18 -26.23
C ASN A 128 -9.48 -2.25 -25.02
N VAL A 129 -10.27 -2.69 -24.06
CA VAL A 129 -10.58 -1.92 -22.85
C VAL A 129 -9.62 -2.32 -21.72
N PRO A 130 -8.86 -1.37 -21.16
CA PRO A 130 -7.97 -1.63 -20.03
C PRO A 130 -8.73 -2.06 -18.77
N ILE A 131 -8.19 -3.05 -18.05
CA ILE A 131 -8.71 -3.48 -16.75
C ILE A 131 -7.90 -2.78 -15.65
N ASN A 132 -8.57 -1.93 -14.88
CA ASN A 132 -7.93 -1.09 -13.85
C ASN A 132 -8.04 -1.67 -12.42
N SER A 133 -9.08 -2.45 -12.16
CA SER A 133 -9.29 -3.14 -10.89
C SER A 133 -10.05 -4.44 -11.09
N ILE A 134 -9.83 -5.41 -10.22
CA ILE A 134 -10.46 -6.73 -10.25
C ILE A 134 -10.93 -7.07 -8.84
N ALA A 135 -12.18 -7.47 -8.69
CA ALA A 135 -12.72 -8.02 -7.47
C ALA A 135 -13.41 -9.37 -7.76
N PRO A 136 -12.89 -10.48 -7.21
CA PRO A 136 -13.59 -11.77 -7.25
C PRO A 136 -14.91 -11.66 -6.49
N ILE A 137 -16.06 -12.03 -7.11
CA ILE A 137 -17.38 -11.84 -6.49
C ILE A 137 -18.04 -13.12 -6.00
N LYS A 138 -17.85 -14.19 -6.69
CA LYS A 138 -18.29 -15.54 -6.31
C LYS A 138 -17.29 -16.53 -6.88
N GLU A 139 -17.43 -17.81 -6.55
CA GLU A 139 -16.52 -18.88 -7.00
C GLU A 139 -16.20 -18.89 -8.51
N ASN A 140 -17.02 -18.23 -9.35
CA ASN A 140 -16.91 -18.29 -10.79
C ASN A 140 -17.00 -16.94 -11.49
N TRP A 141 -17.09 -15.83 -10.80
CA TRP A 141 -17.26 -14.52 -11.42
C TRP A 141 -16.27 -13.49 -10.90
N LEU A 142 -15.81 -12.63 -11.81
CA LEU A 142 -15.02 -11.44 -11.50
C LEU A 142 -15.78 -10.18 -11.84
N MET A 143 -15.73 -9.20 -10.97
CA MET A 143 -16.12 -7.82 -11.26
C MET A 143 -14.87 -7.05 -11.67
N LEU A 144 -14.91 -6.42 -12.84
CA LEU A 144 -13.79 -5.74 -13.45
C LEU A 144 -14.10 -4.25 -13.59
N GLY A 145 -13.26 -3.42 -12.99
CA GLY A 145 -13.36 -1.96 -13.10
C GLY A 145 -12.61 -1.45 -14.31
N THR A 146 -13.29 -0.72 -15.16
CA THR A 146 -12.75 -0.11 -16.38
C THR A 146 -13.17 1.36 -16.49
N ALA A 147 -12.54 2.11 -17.38
CA ALA A 147 -12.97 3.48 -17.68
C ALA A 147 -14.36 3.54 -18.35
N GLU A 148 -14.81 2.42 -18.93
CA GLU A 148 -16.09 2.29 -19.63
C GLU A 148 -17.23 1.84 -18.70
N GLY A 149 -16.93 1.54 -17.45
CA GLY A 149 -17.86 1.02 -16.47
C GLY A 149 -17.40 -0.30 -15.85
N ILE A 150 -18.31 -0.97 -15.18
CA ILE A 150 -18.07 -2.28 -14.57
C ILE A 150 -18.42 -3.38 -15.57
N LEU A 151 -17.48 -4.29 -15.79
CA LEU A 151 -17.67 -5.51 -16.55
C LEU A 151 -17.73 -6.71 -15.62
N LEU A 152 -18.52 -7.73 -16.00
CA LEU A 152 -18.52 -9.02 -15.32
C LEU A 152 -17.88 -10.07 -16.23
N PHE A 153 -17.08 -10.95 -15.63
CA PHE A 153 -16.43 -12.07 -16.33
C PHE A 153 -16.80 -13.39 -15.66
N ASP A 154 -17.31 -14.34 -16.44
CA ASP A 154 -17.61 -15.71 -15.98
C ASP A 154 -16.37 -16.59 -16.18
N ILE A 155 -15.78 -17.02 -15.07
CA ILE A 155 -14.52 -17.82 -15.05
C ILE A 155 -14.74 -19.20 -15.71
N LYS A 156 -15.91 -19.83 -15.49
CA LYS A 156 -16.20 -21.16 -16.05
C LYS A 156 -16.48 -21.14 -17.53
N LYS A 157 -17.17 -20.09 -17.99
CA LYS A 157 -17.49 -19.92 -19.41
C LYS A 157 -16.38 -19.22 -20.18
N GLU A 158 -15.40 -18.68 -19.47
CA GLU A 158 -14.28 -17.90 -20.01
C GLU A 158 -14.73 -16.75 -20.91
N CYS A 159 -15.78 -16.03 -20.50
CA CYS A 159 -16.35 -14.94 -21.30
C CYS A 159 -16.86 -13.78 -20.46
N PHE A 160 -16.85 -12.59 -21.08
CA PHE A 160 -17.51 -11.42 -20.52
C PHE A 160 -19.03 -11.59 -20.61
N LEU A 161 -19.72 -11.23 -19.52
CA LEU A 161 -21.17 -11.28 -19.45
C LEU A 161 -21.75 -9.96 -19.96
N ASN A 162 -22.61 -10.04 -20.96
CA ASN A 162 -23.37 -8.91 -21.46
C ASN A 162 -24.67 -8.76 -20.65
N ASP A 163 -24.99 -7.53 -20.23
CA ASP A 163 -26.30 -7.10 -19.70
C ASP A 163 -26.81 -7.71 -18.39
N THR A 164 -25.94 -8.24 -17.54
CA THR A 164 -26.38 -8.92 -16.31
C THR A 164 -26.76 -8.00 -15.15
N LEU A 165 -26.26 -6.75 -15.10
CA LEU A 165 -26.57 -5.81 -14.02
C LEU A 165 -26.61 -4.36 -14.53
N PRO A 166 -27.75 -3.89 -15.07
CA PRO A 166 -27.87 -2.54 -15.65
C PRO A 166 -27.44 -1.41 -14.72
N SER A 167 -27.67 -1.57 -13.41
CA SER A 167 -27.29 -0.57 -12.41
C SER A 167 -25.78 -0.38 -12.25
N LEU A 168 -24.95 -1.39 -12.55
CA LEU A 168 -23.50 -1.32 -12.47
C LEU A 168 -22.86 -0.65 -13.69
N HIS A 169 -23.49 -0.72 -14.87
CA HIS A 169 -22.96 -0.10 -16.09
C HIS A 169 -22.93 1.43 -16.04
N LEU A 170 -23.73 2.05 -15.17
CA LEU A 170 -23.78 3.50 -15.01
C LEU A 170 -22.64 4.02 -14.11
N LEU A 171 -22.01 3.14 -13.33
CA LEU A 171 -20.90 3.53 -12.45
C LEU A 171 -19.58 3.48 -13.23
N LYS A 172 -18.81 4.54 -13.13
CA LYS A 172 -17.41 4.59 -13.57
C LYS A 172 -16.50 4.32 -12.39
N PRO A 173 -16.14 3.05 -12.16
CA PRO A 173 -15.37 2.68 -10.99
C PRO A 173 -13.92 3.13 -11.16
N THR A 174 -13.38 3.69 -10.10
CA THR A 174 -11.95 3.98 -9.98
C THR A 174 -11.22 2.86 -9.27
N VAL A 175 -11.89 2.20 -8.32
CA VAL A 175 -11.37 1.08 -7.55
C VAL A 175 -12.49 0.14 -7.13
N LEU A 176 -12.17 -1.16 -7.06
CA LEU A 176 -13.03 -2.23 -6.53
C LEU A 176 -12.27 -2.94 -5.40
N VAL A 177 -12.90 -3.07 -4.24
CA VAL A 177 -12.31 -3.78 -3.09
C VAL A 177 -13.32 -4.76 -2.53
N ARG A 178 -12.97 -6.06 -2.54
CA ARG A 178 -13.77 -7.08 -1.87
C ARG A 178 -13.38 -7.17 -0.40
N GLN A 179 -14.40 -7.13 0.47
CA GLN A 179 -14.22 -7.43 1.89
C GLN A 179 -15.43 -8.20 2.41
N GLY A 180 -15.23 -9.48 2.71
CA GLY A 180 -16.29 -10.39 3.13
C GLY A 180 -17.40 -10.49 2.09
N GLU A 181 -18.66 -10.19 2.50
CA GLU A 181 -19.86 -10.23 1.66
C GLU A 181 -20.08 -8.94 0.84
N TYR A 182 -19.18 -7.97 0.91
CA TYR A 182 -19.33 -6.69 0.23
C TYR A 182 -18.21 -6.44 -0.78
N ILE A 183 -18.57 -5.81 -1.89
CA ILE A 183 -17.64 -5.11 -2.76
C ILE A 183 -17.85 -3.62 -2.57
N TYR A 184 -16.80 -2.93 -2.17
CA TYR A 184 -16.76 -1.48 -2.13
C TYR A 184 -16.31 -0.97 -3.49
N ILE A 185 -17.09 -0.06 -4.06
CA ILE A 185 -16.88 0.51 -5.38
C ILE A 185 -16.63 2.00 -5.21
N GLY A 186 -15.40 2.45 -5.44
CA GLY A 186 -15.09 3.87 -5.53
C GLY A 186 -15.52 4.40 -6.90
N ALA A 187 -16.28 5.47 -6.93
CA ALA A 187 -16.76 6.14 -8.13
C ALA A 187 -16.55 7.66 -8.02
N GLU A 188 -16.78 8.40 -9.11
CA GLU A 188 -16.57 9.86 -9.17
C GLU A 188 -17.45 10.67 -8.20
N ASP A 189 -18.54 10.09 -7.71
CA ASP A 189 -19.54 10.75 -6.86
C ASP A 189 -19.66 10.13 -5.46
N GLY A 190 -18.80 9.16 -5.14
CA GLY A 190 -18.79 8.54 -3.83
C GLY A 190 -18.40 7.07 -3.79
N VAL A 191 -18.73 6.43 -2.70
CA VAL A 191 -18.51 4.99 -2.48
C VAL A 191 -19.84 4.27 -2.46
N TYR A 192 -19.90 3.18 -3.21
CA TYR A 192 -21.01 2.25 -3.25
C TYR A 192 -20.62 0.91 -2.65
N THR A 193 -21.60 0.19 -2.15
CA THR A 193 -21.47 -1.20 -1.73
C THR A 193 -22.34 -2.09 -2.61
N TYR A 194 -21.75 -3.19 -3.06
CA TYR A 194 -22.49 -4.27 -3.72
C TYR A 194 -22.46 -5.50 -2.82
N THR A 195 -23.65 -6.00 -2.43
CA THR A 195 -23.77 -7.16 -1.55
C THR A 195 -23.77 -8.45 -2.37
N LEU A 196 -22.85 -9.37 -2.09
CA LEU A 196 -22.66 -10.61 -2.86
C LEU A 196 -23.87 -11.56 -2.74
N SER A 197 -24.47 -11.70 -1.55
CA SER A 197 -25.60 -12.60 -1.30
C SER A 197 -26.91 -12.12 -1.89
N GLY A 198 -27.09 -10.81 -2.03
CA GLY A 198 -28.37 -10.22 -2.49
C GLY A 198 -28.31 -9.52 -3.84
N GLY A 199 -27.12 -9.32 -4.41
CA GLY A 199 -26.96 -8.54 -5.66
C GLY A 199 -27.39 -7.08 -5.54
N LYS A 200 -27.46 -6.53 -4.31
CA LYS A 200 -27.95 -5.17 -4.04
C LYS A 200 -26.82 -4.18 -4.13
N LEU A 201 -27.02 -3.13 -4.93
CA LEU A 201 -26.14 -1.97 -5.02
C LEU A 201 -26.73 -0.82 -4.19
N GLU A 202 -25.93 -0.29 -3.26
CA GLU A 202 -26.33 0.84 -2.42
C GLU A 202 -25.21 1.89 -2.38
N ARG A 203 -25.59 3.16 -2.35
CA ARG A 203 -24.65 4.25 -2.12
C ARG A 203 -24.38 4.36 -0.62
N LEU A 204 -23.13 4.13 -0.23
CA LEU A 204 -22.71 4.18 1.17
C LEU A 204 -22.31 5.59 1.62
N VAL A 205 -21.50 6.27 0.80
CA VAL A 205 -20.97 7.61 1.07
C VAL A 205 -21.11 8.47 -0.16
N SER A 206 -21.67 9.66 0.00
CA SER A 206 -21.71 10.70 -1.01
C SER A 206 -20.45 11.56 -0.89
N MET A 207 -19.75 11.76 -2.00
CA MET A 207 -18.55 12.60 -2.06
C MET A 207 -18.82 13.82 -2.95
N PRO A 208 -18.12 14.95 -2.75
CA PRO A 208 -18.16 16.05 -3.69
C PRO A 208 -17.80 15.58 -5.09
N ALA A 209 -18.45 16.14 -6.11
CA ALA A 209 -18.19 15.77 -7.49
C ALA A 209 -16.74 16.03 -7.91
N GLY A 210 -16.18 15.10 -8.69
CA GLY A 210 -14.82 15.21 -9.23
C GLY A 210 -13.72 14.60 -8.34
N ILE A 211 -14.05 14.10 -7.15
CA ILE A 211 -13.09 13.40 -6.30
C ILE A 211 -12.84 12.00 -6.85
N ARG A 212 -11.59 11.72 -7.16
CA ARG A 212 -11.16 10.40 -7.64
C ARG A 212 -10.62 9.57 -6.49
N ILE A 213 -11.23 8.41 -6.24
CA ILE A 213 -10.84 7.48 -5.16
C ILE A 213 -9.85 6.46 -5.74
N HIS A 214 -8.66 6.35 -5.15
CA HIS A 214 -7.62 5.40 -5.57
C HIS A 214 -7.60 4.10 -4.77
N ALA A 215 -7.94 4.19 -3.49
CA ALA A 215 -7.99 3.02 -2.61
C ALA A 215 -9.10 3.19 -1.58
N ILE A 216 -9.67 2.06 -1.17
CA ILE A 216 -10.64 1.95 -0.10
C ILE A 216 -10.15 0.87 0.86
N LEU A 217 -10.20 1.15 2.15
CA LEU A 217 -9.85 0.20 3.20
C LEU A 217 -10.88 0.25 4.32
N CYS A 218 -11.44 -0.89 4.70
CA CYS A 218 -12.34 -0.97 5.84
C CYS A 218 -11.59 -1.47 7.07
N GLN A 219 -11.68 -0.70 8.16
CA GLN A 219 -11.06 -1.00 9.44
C GLN A 219 -12.15 -1.24 10.49
N MET A 220 -12.03 -2.33 11.24
CA MET A 220 -12.93 -2.66 12.38
C MET A 220 -14.44 -2.60 12.06
N PHE A 221 -14.83 -2.97 10.83
CA PHE A 221 -16.23 -3.00 10.33
C PHE A 221 -17.00 -1.68 10.39
N SER A 222 -16.41 -0.59 10.87
CA SER A 222 -17.11 0.70 10.99
C SER A 222 -16.38 1.86 10.32
N ARG A 223 -15.07 1.84 10.26
CA ARG A 223 -14.27 2.90 9.63
C ARG A 223 -13.92 2.52 8.21
N ILE A 224 -14.26 3.39 7.27
CA ILE A 224 -13.95 3.22 5.85
C ILE A 224 -13.05 4.37 5.45
N TRP A 225 -11.83 4.02 5.10
CA TRP A 225 -10.80 4.96 4.66
C TRP A 225 -10.81 5.02 3.14
N MET A 226 -10.74 6.23 2.59
CA MET A 226 -10.79 6.50 1.15
C MET A 226 -9.63 7.41 0.76
N ALA A 227 -8.69 6.85 0.02
CA ALA A 227 -7.55 7.57 -0.55
C ALA A 227 -7.96 8.31 -1.81
N THR A 228 -7.61 9.60 -1.95
CA THR A 228 -8.05 10.40 -3.09
C THR A 228 -6.92 11.07 -3.86
N GLU A 229 -7.19 11.45 -5.09
CA GLU A 229 -6.28 12.17 -5.99
C GLU A 229 -6.40 13.68 -5.78
N GLY A 230 -5.63 14.23 -4.81
CA GLY A 230 -5.55 15.67 -4.56
C GLY A 230 -6.44 16.21 -3.46
N ASP A 231 -7.35 15.40 -2.90
CA ASP A 231 -8.27 15.83 -1.83
C ASP A 231 -7.95 15.23 -0.46
N GLY A 232 -6.80 14.54 -0.33
CA GLY A 232 -6.34 13.94 0.91
C GLY A 232 -6.96 12.58 1.19
N LEU A 233 -7.12 12.28 2.46
CA LEU A 233 -7.66 11.03 2.98
C LEU A 233 -8.98 11.28 3.68
N PHE A 234 -10.03 10.57 3.26
CA PHE A 234 -11.31 10.61 3.95
C PHE A 234 -11.49 9.38 4.83
N MET A 235 -12.13 9.58 5.96
CA MET A 235 -12.58 8.53 6.87
C MET A 235 -14.08 8.67 7.10
N TYR A 236 -14.83 7.63 6.77
CA TYR A 236 -16.25 7.52 7.06
C TYR A 236 -16.48 6.54 8.21
N ASP A 237 -17.16 6.98 9.25
CA ASP A 237 -17.62 6.09 10.32
C ASP A 237 -19.05 5.64 10.03
N ALA A 238 -19.24 4.35 9.78
CA ALA A 238 -20.54 3.78 9.44
C ALA A 238 -21.52 3.77 10.62
N LYS A 239 -21.05 3.92 11.88
CA LYS A 239 -21.89 3.98 13.08
C LYS A 239 -22.43 5.37 13.31
N THR A 240 -21.56 6.39 13.28
CA THR A 240 -21.95 7.80 13.49
C THR A 240 -22.42 8.48 12.20
N LYS A 241 -22.09 7.89 11.04
CA LYS A 241 -22.29 8.43 9.69
C LYS A 241 -21.52 9.74 9.46
N GLU A 242 -20.48 9.97 10.21
CA GLU A 242 -19.62 11.13 10.07
C GLU A 242 -18.56 10.87 8.98
N LEU A 243 -18.32 11.88 8.17
CA LEU A 243 -17.26 11.91 7.16
C LEU A 243 -16.22 12.94 7.57
N LYS A 244 -15.00 12.49 7.83
CA LYS A 244 -13.85 13.32 8.18
C LYS A 244 -12.86 13.35 7.03
N ASN A 245 -12.24 14.51 6.78
CA ASN A 245 -11.21 14.68 5.78
C ASN A 245 -9.88 15.10 6.43
N TYR A 246 -8.83 14.37 6.14
CA TYR A 246 -7.46 14.67 6.54
C TYR A 246 -6.70 15.17 5.30
N ARG A 247 -6.14 16.37 5.42
CA ARG A 247 -5.41 17.03 4.33
C ARG A 247 -4.00 17.42 4.78
N TYR A 248 -3.13 17.57 3.78
CA TYR A 248 -1.87 18.28 3.98
C TYR A 248 -2.17 19.79 4.01
N GLU A 249 -1.88 20.43 5.12
CA GLU A 249 -2.03 21.89 5.29
C GLU A 249 -0.67 22.55 5.53
N SER A 250 0.24 21.88 6.24
CA SER A 250 1.60 22.32 6.49
C SER A 250 2.51 21.13 6.86
N GLU A 251 3.82 21.33 6.92
CA GLU A 251 4.78 20.28 7.31
C GLU A 251 4.56 19.72 8.73
N GLN A 252 3.84 20.46 9.57
CA GLN A 252 3.61 20.11 10.97
C GLN A 252 2.25 19.46 11.22
N SER A 253 1.36 19.42 10.23
CA SER A 253 -0.01 18.93 10.39
C SER A 253 -0.37 17.82 9.43
N GLY A 254 -0.65 16.65 9.98
CA GLY A 254 -1.38 15.60 9.27
C GLY A 254 -0.58 14.87 8.20
N LEU A 255 -1.19 14.73 7.03
CA LEU A 255 -0.61 14.04 5.88
C LEU A 255 0.55 14.83 5.27
N ASN A 256 1.49 14.13 4.64
CA ASN A 256 2.58 14.76 3.89
C ASN A 256 2.21 15.09 2.44
N SER A 257 1.03 14.69 1.96
CA SER A 257 0.49 15.02 0.63
C SER A 257 -1.01 14.78 0.54
N ASN A 258 -1.71 15.58 -0.27
CA ASN A 258 -3.12 15.35 -0.60
C ASN A 258 -3.33 14.31 -1.71
N TYR A 259 -2.27 13.86 -2.39
CA TYR A 259 -2.31 12.77 -3.36
C TYR A 259 -2.07 11.45 -2.64
N VAL A 260 -3.15 10.83 -2.16
CA VAL A 260 -3.13 9.55 -1.44
C VAL A 260 -3.42 8.41 -2.43
N ARG A 261 -2.62 7.35 -2.41
CA ARG A 261 -2.67 6.30 -3.44
C ARG A 261 -2.94 4.90 -2.92
N SER A 262 -2.49 4.58 -1.73
CA SER A 262 -2.59 3.24 -1.18
C SER A 262 -2.82 3.25 0.33
N LEU A 263 -3.52 2.24 0.81
CA LEU A 263 -3.90 2.07 2.21
C LEU A 263 -3.70 0.61 2.58
N GLU A 264 -3.14 0.34 3.75
CA GLU A 264 -3.03 -1.00 4.32
C GLU A 264 -3.00 -0.93 5.85
N LEU A 265 -3.40 -2.02 6.51
CA LEU A 265 -3.27 -2.19 7.96
C LEU A 265 -2.10 -3.11 8.26
N ASP A 266 -1.24 -2.71 9.18
CA ASP A 266 -0.20 -3.60 9.69
C ASP A 266 -0.74 -4.66 10.68
N THR A 267 0.14 -5.41 11.29
CA THR A 267 -0.22 -6.46 12.27
C THR A 267 -0.78 -5.91 13.59
N GLU A 268 -0.50 -4.64 13.90
CA GLU A 268 -1.01 -3.92 15.06
C GLU A 268 -2.29 -3.13 14.73
N ASN A 269 -2.83 -3.33 13.51
CA ASN A 269 -4.02 -2.63 13.01
C ASN A 269 -3.82 -1.10 12.88
N ARG A 270 -2.56 -0.63 12.74
CA ARG A 270 -2.24 0.75 12.43
C ARG A 270 -2.42 0.98 10.93
N LEU A 271 -3.02 2.09 10.55
CA LEU A 271 -3.23 2.45 9.15
C LEU A 271 -1.94 3.04 8.55
N TRP A 272 -1.46 2.42 7.48
CA TRP A 272 -0.40 2.89 6.63
C TRP A 272 -0.99 3.55 5.39
N VAL A 273 -0.53 4.76 5.10
CA VAL A 273 -1.07 5.63 4.05
C VAL A 273 0.05 6.01 3.09
N GLY A 274 0.04 5.42 1.92
CA GLY A 274 0.99 5.74 0.85
C GLY A 274 0.55 6.96 0.06
N THR A 275 1.45 7.93 -0.07
CA THR A 275 1.18 9.18 -0.77
C THR A 275 2.23 9.46 -1.85
N TYR A 276 2.04 10.56 -2.58
CA TYR A 276 3.03 11.06 -3.54
C TYR A 276 4.33 11.55 -2.86
N SER A 277 4.28 11.94 -1.57
CA SER A 277 5.38 12.57 -0.85
C SER A 277 5.90 11.76 0.34
N GLY A 278 5.62 10.47 0.40
CA GLY A 278 6.09 9.55 1.43
C GLY A 278 5.01 8.62 1.97
N LEU A 279 5.36 7.93 3.03
CA LEU A 279 4.48 7.10 3.83
C LEU A 279 4.00 7.89 5.05
N ASN A 280 2.75 7.68 5.43
CA ASN A 280 2.19 8.18 6.69
C ASN A 280 1.61 7.02 7.49
N ILE A 281 1.78 7.06 8.81
CA ILE A 281 1.17 6.09 9.72
C ILE A 281 0.24 6.84 10.67
N TYR A 282 -1.01 6.44 10.68
CA TYR A 282 -2.04 7.04 11.51
C TYR A 282 -1.83 6.71 12.99
N LYS A 283 -1.86 7.73 13.83
CA LYS A 283 -1.78 7.64 15.28
C LYS A 283 -3.15 7.92 15.89
N GLU A 284 -3.86 6.88 16.30
CA GLU A 284 -5.21 7.00 16.85
C GLU A 284 -5.27 7.86 18.11
N ALA A 285 -4.26 7.77 18.99
CA ALA A 285 -4.23 8.52 20.25
C ALA A 285 -4.22 10.06 20.08
N THR A 286 -3.65 10.55 18.98
CA THR A 286 -3.55 11.98 18.68
C THR A 286 -4.38 12.39 17.49
N ASP A 287 -5.08 11.44 16.84
CA ASP A 287 -5.85 11.63 15.62
C ASP A 287 -5.03 12.33 14.52
N ASN A 288 -3.77 11.92 14.37
CA ASN A 288 -2.80 12.54 13.48
C ASN A 288 -1.90 11.48 12.83
N PHE A 289 -0.97 11.90 11.98
CA PHE A 289 -0.07 11.02 11.23
C PHE A 289 1.39 11.28 11.60
N SER A 290 2.21 10.22 11.61
CA SER A 290 3.65 10.32 11.50
C SER A 290 4.07 10.08 10.06
N SER A 291 4.97 10.93 9.56
CA SER A 291 5.42 10.92 8.19
C SER A 291 6.81 10.30 8.07
N ILE A 292 7.00 9.43 7.07
CA ILE A 292 8.27 8.79 6.73
C ILE A 292 8.58 9.15 5.28
N LYS A 293 9.81 9.65 5.05
CA LYS A 293 10.28 10.07 3.73
C LYS A 293 11.59 9.38 3.36
N SER A 294 11.94 9.41 2.09
CA SER A 294 13.28 9.01 1.64
C SER A 294 14.32 10.00 2.14
N SER A 295 15.50 9.48 2.47
CA SER A 295 16.65 10.26 2.91
C SER A 295 17.92 9.65 2.35
N GLU A 296 18.79 10.46 1.77
CA GLU A 296 20.10 10.02 1.29
C GLU A 296 21.08 9.74 2.45
N ILE A 297 20.79 10.30 3.63
CA ILE A 297 21.66 10.18 4.81
C ILE A 297 21.21 9.03 5.71
N GLN A 298 19.90 8.81 5.82
CA GLN A 298 19.31 7.80 6.70
C GLN A 298 19.17 6.47 5.96
N GLU A 299 20.05 5.53 6.27
CA GLU A 299 19.93 4.16 5.77
C GLU A 299 18.62 3.51 6.22
N GLY A 300 17.99 2.74 5.32
CA GLY A 300 16.69 2.11 5.61
C GLY A 300 15.51 3.06 5.57
N SER A 301 15.70 4.32 5.14
CA SER A 301 14.59 5.18 4.76
C SER A 301 13.90 4.63 3.52
N LEU A 302 12.79 5.24 3.08
CA LEU A 302 12.16 4.87 1.80
C LEU A 302 13.14 5.05 0.63
N SER A 303 13.14 4.12 -0.32
CA SER A 303 13.91 4.23 -1.57
C SER A 303 13.48 5.44 -2.41
N GLN A 304 12.18 5.82 -2.31
CA GLN A 304 11.60 6.95 -3.05
C GLN A 304 10.27 7.37 -2.40
N ASN A 305 9.95 8.66 -2.42
CA ASN A 305 8.79 9.21 -1.72
C ASN A 305 7.43 8.83 -2.31
N SER A 306 7.33 8.60 -3.62
CA SER A 306 6.04 8.30 -4.24
C SER A 306 5.61 6.85 -3.99
N VAL A 307 5.00 6.60 -2.85
CA VAL A 307 4.45 5.27 -2.47
C VAL A 307 3.15 5.04 -3.22
N ARG A 308 3.15 4.02 -4.09
CA ARG A 308 2.05 3.74 -5.01
C ARG A 308 1.16 2.58 -4.58
N SER A 309 1.75 1.55 -3.99
CA SER A 309 1.07 0.37 -3.48
C SER A 309 1.63 -0.02 -2.12
N ILE A 310 0.78 -0.52 -1.23
CA ILE A 310 1.16 -1.10 0.05
C ILE A 310 0.43 -2.43 0.16
N PHE A 311 1.11 -3.43 0.66
CA PHE A 311 0.57 -4.76 0.87
C PHE A 311 1.18 -5.40 2.11
N LYS A 312 0.35 -6.01 2.94
CA LYS A 312 0.78 -6.82 4.08
C LYS A 312 0.80 -8.29 3.70
N ASP A 313 1.96 -8.93 3.80
CA ASP A 313 2.09 -10.36 3.53
C ASP A 313 1.52 -11.22 4.67
N SER A 314 1.43 -12.53 4.43
CA SER A 314 0.89 -13.51 5.39
C SER A 314 1.74 -13.67 6.66
N GLN A 315 2.99 -13.20 6.65
CA GLN A 315 3.90 -13.23 7.79
C GLN A 315 3.90 -11.92 8.59
N GLY A 316 3.17 -10.90 8.11
CA GLY A 316 3.05 -9.59 8.73
C GLY A 316 4.08 -8.58 8.25
N GLY A 317 4.84 -8.90 7.22
CA GLY A 317 5.73 -7.98 6.53
C GLY A 317 4.94 -6.97 5.68
N MET A 318 5.45 -5.74 5.62
CA MET A 318 4.85 -4.66 4.84
C MET A 318 5.68 -4.41 3.59
N TRP A 319 5.05 -4.56 2.44
CA TRP A 319 5.63 -4.33 1.11
C TRP A 319 5.11 -3.02 0.55
N LEU A 320 6.01 -2.13 0.18
CA LEU A 320 5.68 -0.84 -0.41
C LEU A 320 6.28 -0.76 -1.80
N GLY A 321 5.41 -0.65 -2.79
CA GLY A 321 5.81 -0.36 -4.16
C GLY A 321 5.85 1.14 -4.42
N THR A 322 6.92 1.62 -5.02
CA THR A 322 7.10 3.03 -5.35
C THR A 322 6.98 3.29 -6.86
N TYR A 323 7.01 4.56 -7.26
CA TYR A 323 6.92 4.93 -8.68
C TYR A 323 8.24 4.74 -9.44
N TRP A 324 9.40 4.97 -8.79
CA TRP A 324 10.73 4.81 -9.42
C TRP A 324 11.78 4.12 -8.55
N GLY A 325 11.47 3.77 -7.32
CA GLY A 325 12.43 3.22 -6.35
C GLY A 325 12.29 1.72 -6.10
N GLY A 326 11.50 1.00 -6.92
CA GLY A 326 11.27 -0.43 -6.70
C GLY A 326 10.43 -0.71 -5.45
N LEU A 327 10.80 -1.75 -4.74
CA LEU A 327 10.12 -2.25 -3.54
C LEU A 327 10.86 -1.85 -2.27
N ASN A 328 10.10 -1.55 -1.24
CA ASN A 328 10.57 -1.39 0.14
C ASN A 328 9.89 -2.45 0.99
N TYR A 329 10.66 -3.17 1.78
CA TYR A 329 10.16 -4.21 2.67
C TYR A 329 10.48 -3.87 4.12
N TYR A 330 9.47 -3.92 4.98
CA TYR A 330 9.57 -3.78 6.42
C TYR A 330 8.96 -4.99 7.10
N HIS A 331 9.65 -5.53 8.11
CA HIS A 331 9.08 -6.55 8.97
C HIS A 331 9.37 -6.23 10.43
N PRO A 332 8.35 -6.22 11.33
CA PRO A 332 8.54 -5.81 12.72
C PRO A 332 9.57 -6.67 13.48
N LEU A 333 9.73 -7.94 13.11
CA LEU A 333 10.71 -8.81 13.73
C LEU A 333 12.15 -8.52 13.28
N CYS A 334 12.36 -7.93 12.12
CA CYS A 334 13.71 -7.60 11.61
C CYS A 334 14.29 -6.35 12.26
N ASN A 335 13.46 -5.49 12.84
CA ASN A 335 13.87 -4.25 13.52
C ASN A 335 14.29 -4.45 14.99
N ARG A 336 14.43 -5.70 15.46
CA ARG A 336 14.82 -5.98 16.84
C ARG A 336 16.28 -5.66 17.15
N PHE A 337 17.09 -5.46 16.12
CA PHE A 337 18.52 -5.12 16.28
C PHE A 337 18.74 -3.66 15.88
N GLN A 338 19.12 -2.83 16.85
CA GLN A 338 19.54 -1.48 16.56
C GLN A 338 20.89 -1.53 15.82
N ARG A 339 20.94 -0.92 14.64
CA ARG A 339 22.20 -0.78 13.88
C ARG A 339 22.89 0.52 14.24
N ILE A 340 24.10 0.43 14.74
CA ILE A 340 24.97 1.57 15.03
C ILE A 340 26.06 1.58 13.98
N LYS A 341 26.13 2.63 13.16
CA LYS A 341 27.07 2.76 12.05
C LYS A 341 27.77 4.10 12.05
N HIS A 342 28.89 4.16 11.32
CA HIS A 342 29.49 5.45 10.95
C HIS A 342 28.57 6.18 9.95
N VAL A 343 28.21 7.41 10.29
CA VAL A 343 27.46 8.32 9.40
C VAL A 343 28.29 9.61 9.29
N PRO A 344 28.74 9.99 8.07
CA PRO A 344 29.53 11.22 7.89
C PRO A 344 28.79 12.44 8.43
N PHE A 345 29.53 13.33 9.09
CA PHE A 345 29.03 14.61 9.64
C PHE A 345 28.01 14.50 10.79
N LEU A 346 27.71 13.29 11.29
CA LEU A 346 26.87 13.07 12.46
C LEU A 346 27.69 12.50 13.62
N ASN A 347 27.18 12.65 14.84
CA ASN A 347 27.75 12.02 16.03
C ASN A 347 27.44 10.51 15.99
N SER A 348 28.34 9.73 15.42
CA SER A 348 28.18 8.30 15.13
C SER A 348 29.51 7.58 15.33
N LEU A 349 29.59 6.27 15.03
CA LEU A 349 30.85 5.53 15.05
C LEU A 349 31.91 6.18 14.16
N SER A 350 33.17 6.13 14.57
CA SER A 350 34.31 6.62 13.78
C SER A 350 34.55 5.81 12.50
N ASN A 351 34.21 4.51 12.52
CA ASN A 351 34.35 3.57 11.41
C ASN A 351 33.34 2.42 11.55
N ASN A 352 32.96 1.79 10.45
CA ASN A 352 32.07 0.59 10.44
C ASN A 352 32.84 -0.72 10.75
N VAL A 353 34.16 -0.68 10.81
CA VAL A 353 34.98 -1.83 11.21
C VAL A 353 35.13 -1.81 12.73
N VAL A 354 34.38 -2.68 13.39
CA VAL A 354 34.40 -2.82 14.85
C VAL A 354 35.29 -4.01 15.21
N SER A 355 36.36 -3.74 15.99
CA SER A 355 37.34 -4.76 16.41
C SER A 355 36.96 -5.44 17.72
N CYS A 356 36.37 -4.71 18.66
CA CYS A 356 35.88 -5.24 19.93
C CYS A 356 34.79 -4.34 20.49
N ILE A 357 33.99 -4.91 21.38
CA ILE A 357 32.97 -4.20 22.17
C ILE A 357 33.20 -4.59 23.63
N VAL A 358 33.25 -3.60 24.50
CA VAL A 358 33.44 -3.79 25.96
C VAL A 358 32.37 -3.01 26.71
N GLU A 359 31.75 -3.63 27.69
CA GLU A 359 30.80 -2.99 28.61
C GLU A 359 31.54 -2.60 29.90
N ASP A 360 31.35 -1.36 30.37
CA ASP A 360 31.88 -0.89 31.64
C ASP A 360 30.92 -1.17 32.83
N SER A 361 31.34 -0.82 34.01
CA SER A 361 30.57 -1.02 35.25
C SER A 361 29.30 -0.15 35.34
N GLU A 362 29.15 0.84 34.46
CA GLU A 362 27.99 1.72 34.37
C GLU A 362 27.05 1.33 33.22
N HIS A 363 27.29 0.16 32.59
CA HIS A 363 26.56 -0.35 31.43
C HIS A 363 26.73 0.49 30.15
N ASN A 364 27.82 1.27 30.03
CA ASN A 364 28.15 1.89 28.76
C ASN A 364 28.90 0.91 27.85
N LEU A 365 28.60 0.94 26.56
CA LEU A 365 29.30 0.15 25.55
C LEU A 365 30.44 0.99 24.93
N TRP A 366 31.65 0.48 25.02
CA TRP A 366 32.82 1.03 24.35
C TRP A 366 33.13 0.20 23.11
N ILE A 367 33.21 0.90 21.94
CA ILE A 367 33.31 0.28 20.62
C ILE A 367 34.55 0.79 19.89
#